data_91887d3464834e249c8331a01c2f7a4a
#
_entry.id   91887d3464834e249c8331a01c2f7a4a
#
_cell.length_a   1.000
_cell.length_b   1.000
_cell.length_c   1.000
_cell.angle_alpha   90.00
_cell.angle_beta   90.00
_cell.angle_gamma   90.00
#
_symmetry.space_group_name_H-M   'P 1'
#
loop_
_entity.id
_entity.type
_entity.pdbx_description
1 polymer ?
#
loop_
_entity_poly.entity_id
_entity_poly.type
_entity_poly.pdbx_seq_one_letter_code
_entity_poly.pdbx_strand_id
1 'polypeptide(L)'
;MKTVKEMSNAELNETLNVMEAIDSPEAKKLAEDIKAEQARREAEREAARKAAEERKKAEQAKREEEAMQAEDKLVEKQKSVLGKCYKKVFYDTNYLMPTVHYTVYYKVTGVYDDKAVVSFVKVYDHSDMVSRAITFVGIDDLLDKTEKYETITRKEFTEQYNSAKSSFEDIADVFKRAFAWF
;
A
#
# COMPACT_ATOMS: atom_id res chain seq x y z
N MET A 1 2.43 -61.31 0.67
CA MET A 1 1.13 -60.68 0.95
C MET A 1 1.38 -59.30 1.55
N LYS A 2 0.67 -58.27 1.06
CA LYS A 2 0.73 -56.92 1.70
C LYS A 2 0.08 -57.00 3.08
N THR A 3 0.64 -56.28 4.05
CA THR A 3 0.00 -56.13 5.36
C THR A 3 -1.15 -55.12 5.24
N VAL A 4 -2.12 -55.12 6.17
CA VAL A 4 -3.24 -54.16 6.21
C VAL A 4 -2.79 -52.71 6.13
N LYS A 5 -1.65 -52.38 6.71
CA LYS A 5 -1.07 -51.01 6.70
C LYS A 5 -0.54 -50.61 5.30
N GLU A 6 -0.12 -51.55 4.48
CA GLU A 6 0.45 -51.32 3.14
C GLU A 6 -0.62 -51.31 2.04
N MET A 7 -1.86 -51.69 2.35
CA MET A 7 -2.97 -51.67 1.41
C MET A 7 -3.47 -50.26 1.16
N SER A 8 -3.85 -49.96 -0.08
CA SER A 8 -4.61 -48.76 -0.41
C SER A 8 -6.04 -48.84 0.14
N ASN A 9 -6.73 -47.69 0.22
CA ASN A 9 -8.13 -47.71 0.68
C ASN A 9 -9.06 -48.55 -0.20
N ALA A 10 -8.80 -48.62 -1.51
CA ALA A 10 -9.56 -49.44 -2.43
C ALA A 10 -9.31 -50.93 -2.12
N GLU A 11 -8.06 -51.35 -1.95
CA GLU A 11 -7.67 -52.70 -1.58
C GLU A 11 -8.26 -53.10 -0.20
N LEU A 12 -8.27 -52.16 0.78
CA LEU A 12 -8.89 -52.41 2.09
C LEU A 12 -10.40 -52.67 1.98
N ASN A 13 -11.12 -51.86 1.17
CA ASN A 13 -12.56 -52.03 0.97
C ASN A 13 -12.86 -53.36 0.28
N GLU A 14 -12.12 -53.70 -0.76
CA GLU A 14 -12.28 -54.93 -1.50
C GLU A 14 -12.00 -56.16 -0.62
N THR A 15 -10.89 -56.13 0.13
CA THR A 15 -10.54 -57.19 1.08
C THR A 15 -11.56 -57.32 2.20
N LEU A 16 -12.08 -56.21 2.75
CA LEU A 16 -13.11 -56.23 3.77
C LEU A 16 -14.38 -56.93 3.30
N ASN A 17 -14.86 -56.60 2.09
CA ASN A 17 -16.05 -57.24 1.51
C ASN A 17 -15.88 -58.74 1.35
N VAL A 18 -14.68 -59.19 0.97
CA VAL A 18 -14.38 -60.63 0.85
C VAL A 18 -14.33 -61.30 2.24
N MET A 19 -13.70 -60.68 3.23
CA MET A 19 -13.56 -61.27 4.57
C MET A 19 -14.88 -61.30 5.32
N GLU A 20 -15.80 -60.36 5.11
CA GLU A 20 -17.15 -60.37 5.71
C GLU A 20 -18.04 -61.52 5.15
N ALA A 21 -17.74 -61.97 3.94
CA ALA A 21 -18.47 -63.12 3.33
C ALA A 21 -17.98 -64.52 3.82
N ILE A 22 -16.84 -64.55 4.54
CA ILE A 22 -16.22 -65.79 5.01
C ILE A 22 -16.51 -65.96 6.50
N ASP A 23 -17.19 -67.03 6.88
CA ASP A 23 -17.48 -67.39 8.27
C ASP A 23 -16.34 -68.22 8.90
N SER A 24 -15.18 -67.55 9.08
CA SER A 24 -14.05 -68.12 9.83
C SER A 24 -13.53 -67.14 10.89
N PRO A 25 -12.94 -67.62 12.00
CA PRO A 25 -12.43 -66.76 13.04
C PRO A 25 -11.27 -65.91 12.54
N GLU A 26 -10.43 -66.36 11.62
CA GLU A 26 -9.33 -65.60 11.01
C GLU A 26 -9.84 -64.50 10.11
N ALA A 27 -10.90 -64.75 9.31
CA ALA A 27 -11.51 -63.74 8.46
C ALA A 27 -12.15 -62.62 9.29
N LYS A 28 -12.83 -62.93 10.39
CA LYS A 28 -13.42 -61.96 11.32
C LYS A 28 -12.36 -61.08 11.94
N LYS A 29 -11.23 -61.62 12.41
CA LYS A 29 -10.12 -60.84 12.95
C LYS A 29 -9.51 -59.93 11.91
N LEU A 30 -9.28 -60.38 10.69
CA LEU A 30 -8.74 -59.54 9.62
C LEU A 30 -9.71 -58.43 9.23
N ALA A 31 -11.01 -58.67 9.22
CA ALA A 31 -12.02 -57.65 8.98
C ALA A 31 -12.01 -56.57 10.08
N GLU A 32 -11.83 -56.94 11.34
CA GLU A 32 -11.66 -55.97 12.45
C GLU A 32 -10.40 -55.15 12.31
N ASP A 33 -9.26 -55.76 11.96
CA ASP A 33 -7.99 -55.06 11.72
C ASP A 33 -8.11 -54.05 10.55
N ILE A 34 -8.82 -54.42 9.47
CA ILE A 34 -9.08 -53.50 8.35
C ILE A 34 -9.96 -52.34 8.78
N LYS A 35 -11.04 -52.55 9.51
CA LYS A 35 -11.92 -51.52 10.03
C LYS A 35 -11.17 -50.56 10.96
N ALA A 36 -10.32 -51.07 11.82
CA ALA A 36 -9.47 -50.25 12.71
C ALA A 36 -8.50 -49.37 11.91
N GLU A 37 -7.84 -49.91 10.89
CA GLU A 37 -6.94 -49.15 10.02
C GLU A 37 -7.69 -48.07 9.22
N GLN A 38 -8.87 -48.36 8.70
CA GLN A 38 -9.70 -47.37 8.00
C GLN A 38 -10.11 -46.23 8.92
N ALA A 39 -10.58 -46.55 10.13
CA ALA A 39 -10.93 -45.53 11.14
C ALA A 39 -9.72 -44.64 11.54
N ARG A 40 -8.53 -45.27 11.67
CA ARG A 40 -7.29 -44.52 11.95
C ARG A 40 -6.96 -43.54 10.84
N ARG A 41 -7.01 -43.96 9.58
CA ARG A 41 -6.74 -43.12 8.40
C ARG A 41 -7.75 -41.99 8.25
N GLU A 42 -9.02 -42.26 8.54
CA GLU A 42 -10.06 -41.23 8.53
C GLU A 42 -9.84 -40.17 9.59
N ALA A 43 -9.51 -40.59 10.81
CA ALA A 43 -9.15 -39.69 11.92
C ALA A 43 -7.91 -38.84 11.58
N GLU A 44 -6.87 -39.42 10.96
CA GLU A 44 -5.69 -38.67 10.51
C GLU A 44 -6.02 -37.61 9.44
N ARG A 45 -6.89 -37.97 8.48
CA ARG A 45 -7.35 -37.03 7.43
C ARG A 45 -8.18 -35.90 8.02
N GLU A 46 -9.06 -36.22 8.96
CA GLU A 46 -9.86 -35.19 9.63
C GLU A 46 -8.99 -34.23 10.47
N ALA A 47 -8.02 -34.78 11.20
CA ALA A 47 -7.06 -33.98 11.95
C ALA A 47 -6.22 -33.07 11.03
N ALA A 48 -5.73 -33.62 9.90
CA ALA A 48 -4.98 -32.86 8.91
C ALA A 48 -5.84 -31.73 8.28
N ARG A 49 -7.13 -32.01 8.00
CA ARG A 49 -8.08 -31.02 7.47
C ARG A 49 -8.33 -29.88 8.48
N LYS A 50 -8.55 -30.22 9.75
CA LYS A 50 -8.73 -29.24 10.83
C LYS A 50 -7.47 -28.36 10.99
N ALA A 51 -6.29 -28.97 11.04
CA ALA A 51 -5.03 -28.24 11.13
C ALA A 51 -4.78 -27.33 9.92
N ALA A 52 -5.14 -27.74 8.70
CA ALA A 52 -5.04 -26.92 7.51
C ALA A 52 -6.01 -25.73 7.54
N GLU A 53 -7.21 -25.93 8.06
CA GLU A 53 -8.21 -24.86 8.21
C GLU A 53 -7.78 -23.83 9.27
N GLU A 54 -7.26 -24.28 10.40
CA GLU A 54 -6.71 -23.41 11.44
C GLU A 54 -5.55 -22.57 10.93
N ARG A 55 -4.62 -23.19 10.17
CA ARG A 55 -3.52 -22.45 9.53
C ARG A 55 -4.02 -21.36 8.57
N LYS A 56 -5.03 -21.68 7.75
CA LYS A 56 -5.63 -20.68 6.85
C LYS A 56 -6.27 -19.52 7.60
N LYS A 57 -7.01 -19.82 8.68
CA LYS A 57 -7.62 -18.78 9.53
C LYS A 57 -6.55 -17.90 10.21
N ALA A 58 -5.48 -18.50 10.72
CA ALA A 58 -4.38 -17.77 11.33
C ALA A 58 -3.63 -16.89 10.32
N GLU A 59 -3.40 -17.39 9.09
CA GLU A 59 -2.77 -16.61 8.03
C GLU A 59 -3.66 -15.43 7.59
N GLN A 60 -4.96 -15.67 7.46
CA GLN A 60 -5.91 -14.63 7.11
C GLN A 60 -5.97 -13.53 8.19
N ALA A 61 -6.08 -13.92 9.46
CA ALA A 61 -6.07 -12.98 10.57
C ALA A 61 -4.78 -12.12 10.61
N LYS A 62 -3.63 -12.75 10.33
CA LYS A 62 -2.36 -12.02 10.24
C LYS A 62 -2.33 -11.01 9.09
N ARG A 63 -2.86 -11.38 7.92
CA ARG A 63 -2.95 -10.45 6.77
C ARG A 63 -3.88 -9.26 7.06
N GLU A 64 -5.01 -9.53 7.73
CA GLU A 64 -5.95 -8.48 8.14
C GLU A 64 -5.32 -7.52 9.16
N GLU A 65 -4.56 -8.04 10.12
CA GLU A 65 -3.83 -7.23 11.09
C GLU A 65 -2.74 -6.37 10.42
N GLU A 66 -1.95 -6.95 9.51
CA GLU A 66 -0.93 -6.22 8.73
C GLU A 66 -1.56 -5.11 7.87
N ALA A 67 -2.71 -5.38 7.25
CA ALA A 67 -3.44 -4.39 6.46
C ALA A 67 -3.95 -3.22 7.33
N MET A 68 -4.52 -3.52 8.48
CA MET A 68 -4.99 -2.50 9.44
C MET A 68 -3.82 -1.63 9.95
N GLN A 69 -2.69 -2.23 10.30
CA GLN A 69 -1.50 -1.48 10.73
C GLN A 69 -0.93 -0.60 9.61
N ALA A 70 -1.02 -1.05 8.35
CA ALA A 70 -0.58 -0.24 7.20
C ALA A 70 -1.51 0.97 6.99
N GLU A 71 -2.82 0.78 7.13
CA GLU A 71 -3.82 1.85 7.05
C GLU A 71 -3.63 2.90 8.17
N ASP A 72 -3.45 2.47 9.41
CA ASP A 72 -3.17 3.37 10.54
C ASP A 72 -1.92 4.22 10.30
N LYS A 73 -0.84 3.62 9.82
CA LYS A 73 0.39 4.34 9.48
C LYS A 73 0.17 5.36 8.36
N LEU A 74 -0.64 5.03 7.36
CA LEU A 74 -0.98 5.96 6.27
C LEU A 74 -1.77 7.15 6.82
N VAL A 75 -2.78 6.91 7.66
CA VAL A 75 -3.57 7.97 8.31
C VAL A 75 -2.69 8.89 9.16
N GLU A 76 -1.72 8.35 9.89
CA GLU A 76 -0.76 9.16 10.65
C GLU A 76 0.10 10.04 9.74
N LYS A 77 0.63 9.49 8.64
CA LYS A 77 1.38 10.26 7.64
C LYS A 77 0.53 11.36 7.03
N GLN A 78 -0.70 11.07 6.63
CA GLN A 78 -1.65 12.05 6.09
C GLN A 78 -1.89 13.21 7.07
N LYS A 79 -2.16 12.91 8.35
CA LYS A 79 -2.32 13.92 9.40
C LYS A 79 -1.06 14.75 9.60
N SER A 80 0.10 14.13 9.46
CA SER A 80 1.38 14.79 9.67
C SER A 80 1.72 15.86 8.62
N VAL A 81 1.18 15.76 7.39
CA VAL A 81 1.45 16.70 6.29
C VAL A 81 0.32 17.69 6.05
N LEU A 82 -0.93 17.34 6.39
CA LEU A 82 -2.10 18.17 6.11
C LEU A 82 -1.98 19.58 6.71
N GLY A 83 -2.21 20.58 5.88
CA GLY A 83 -2.14 21.99 6.26
C GLY A 83 -0.73 22.57 6.41
N LYS A 84 0.32 21.74 6.31
CA LYS A 84 1.71 22.19 6.33
C LYS A 84 2.12 22.85 5.02
N CYS A 85 3.17 23.65 5.10
CA CYS A 85 3.78 24.31 3.97
C CYS A 85 5.24 23.87 3.84
N TYR A 86 5.69 23.76 2.59
CA TYR A 86 7.03 23.33 2.24
C TYR A 86 7.60 24.21 1.15
N LYS A 87 8.93 24.28 1.07
CA LYS A 87 9.64 24.82 -0.10
C LYS A 87 10.65 23.81 -0.62
N LYS A 88 10.91 23.85 -1.92
CA LYS A 88 11.96 23.07 -2.59
C LYS A 88 12.69 23.99 -3.55
N VAL A 89 14.00 24.03 -3.45
CA VAL A 89 14.86 24.83 -4.33
C VAL A 89 15.40 23.93 -5.43
N PHE A 90 15.31 24.39 -6.65
CA PHE A 90 15.83 23.70 -7.83
C PHE A 90 17.03 24.48 -8.36
N TYR A 91 18.13 23.77 -8.60
CA TYR A 91 19.38 24.32 -9.09
C TYR A 91 19.58 23.95 -10.54
N ASP A 92 20.11 24.87 -11.33
CA ASP A 92 20.63 24.57 -12.64
C ASP A 92 22.03 23.96 -12.48
N THR A 93 22.19 22.73 -12.96
CA THR A 93 23.46 21.97 -12.87
C THR A 93 24.30 22.09 -14.14
N ASN A 94 23.87 22.85 -15.14
CA ASN A 94 24.58 23.02 -16.42
C ASN A 94 25.78 23.97 -16.32
N TYR A 95 26.00 24.60 -15.17
CA TYR A 95 27.10 25.52 -14.92
C TYR A 95 28.11 24.93 -13.94
N LEU A 96 29.35 25.43 -14.00
CA LEU A 96 30.45 25.04 -13.09
C LEU A 96 30.12 25.26 -11.61
N MET A 97 29.20 26.19 -11.32
CA MET A 97 28.60 26.38 -9.98
C MET A 97 27.09 26.26 -10.13
N PRO A 98 26.43 25.44 -9.27
CA PRO A 98 24.99 25.34 -9.28
C PRO A 98 24.38 26.71 -8.90
N THR A 99 23.57 27.26 -9.79
CA THR A 99 22.79 28.49 -9.54
C THR A 99 21.36 28.11 -9.25
N VAL A 100 20.69 28.87 -8.37
CA VAL A 100 19.25 28.67 -8.14
C VAL A 100 18.52 28.96 -9.43
N HIS A 101 17.74 28.00 -9.90
CA HIS A 101 16.93 28.16 -11.11
C HIS A 101 15.52 28.63 -10.78
N TYR A 102 14.89 28.01 -9.80
CA TYR A 102 13.61 28.43 -9.25
C TYR A 102 13.35 27.79 -7.87
N THR A 103 12.50 28.43 -7.11
CA THR A 103 11.98 27.90 -5.84
C THR A 103 10.49 27.61 -5.97
N VAL A 104 10.06 26.47 -5.48
CA VAL A 104 8.64 26.11 -5.43
C VAL A 104 8.19 26.07 -3.98
N TYR A 105 7.15 26.81 -3.70
CA TYR A 105 6.48 26.85 -2.41
C TYR A 105 5.19 26.06 -2.50
N TYR A 106 4.99 25.13 -1.56
CA TYR A 106 3.85 24.21 -1.54
C TYR A 106 3.03 24.44 -0.28
N LYS A 107 1.71 24.31 -0.38
CA LYS A 107 0.81 24.20 0.75
C LYS A 107 -0.08 22.98 0.56
N VAL A 108 -0.04 22.04 1.50
CA VAL A 108 -0.91 20.87 1.50
C VAL A 108 -2.33 21.32 1.85
N THR A 109 -3.25 21.16 0.91
CA THR A 109 -4.66 21.55 1.02
C THR A 109 -5.59 20.35 1.24
N GLY A 110 -5.11 19.14 0.91
CA GLY A 110 -5.84 17.89 1.08
C GLY A 110 -4.90 16.71 1.00
N VAL A 111 -5.42 15.54 1.30
CA VAL A 111 -4.73 14.26 1.17
C VAL A 111 -5.66 13.25 0.52
N TYR A 112 -5.12 12.41 -0.32
CA TYR A 112 -5.84 11.35 -0.99
C TYR A 112 -4.90 10.16 -1.15
N ASP A 113 -5.22 9.06 -0.47
CA ASP A 113 -4.37 7.87 -0.43
C ASP A 113 -2.93 8.23 0.01
N ASP A 114 -1.92 7.83 -0.71
CA ASP A 114 -0.50 8.12 -0.47
C ASP A 114 -0.04 9.49 -1.01
N LYS A 115 -0.98 10.31 -1.50
CA LYS A 115 -0.69 11.60 -2.16
C LYS A 115 -1.27 12.78 -1.39
N ALA A 116 -0.47 13.85 -1.33
CA ALA A 116 -0.90 15.16 -0.87
C ALA A 116 -1.36 16.00 -2.07
N VAL A 117 -2.54 16.61 -1.95
CA VAL A 117 -3.00 17.66 -2.87
C VAL A 117 -2.36 18.97 -2.41
N VAL A 118 -1.57 19.57 -3.26
CA VAL A 118 -0.82 20.78 -2.92
C VAL A 118 -1.17 21.94 -3.85
N SER A 119 -1.42 23.10 -3.28
CA SER A 119 -1.34 24.36 -4.02
C SER A 119 0.11 24.82 -4.02
N PHE A 120 0.64 25.17 -5.17
CA PHE A 120 2.03 25.64 -5.24
C PHE A 120 2.18 26.97 -5.94
N VAL A 121 3.28 27.66 -5.60
CA VAL A 121 3.79 28.84 -6.28
C VAL A 121 5.22 28.56 -6.69
N LYS A 122 5.53 28.72 -7.97
CA LYS A 122 6.88 28.60 -8.52
C LYS A 122 7.41 30.00 -8.82
N VAL A 123 8.52 30.33 -8.21
CA VAL A 123 9.20 31.63 -8.35
C VAL A 123 10.56 31.40 -9.02
N TYR A 124 10.81 32.06 -10.13
CA TYR A 124 12.08 31.99 -10.84
C TYR A 124 13.03 33.06 -10.32
N ASP A 125 14.30 32.72 -10.13
CA ASP A 125 15.29 33.56 -9.46
C ASP A 125 15.73 34.78 -10.30
N HIS A 126 15.60 34.67 -11.63
CA HIS A 126 16.07 35.70 -12.57
C HIS A 126 14.97 36.27 -13.48
N SER A 127 13.72 36.05 -13.13
CA SER A 127 12.59 36.59 -13.91
C SER A 127 11.39 36.86 -13.00
N ASP A 128 10.61 37.85 -13.35
CA ASP A 128 9.32 38.14 -12.71
C ASP A 128 8.26 37.06 -13.03
N MET A 129 8.69 35.96 -13.65
CA MET A 129 7.78 34.84 -13.98
C MET A 129 7.42 34.08 -12.72
N VAL A 130 6.11 33.97 -12.50
CA VAL A 130 5.53 33.20 -11.41
C VAL A 130 4.45 32.31 -11.98
N SER A 131 4.43 31.07 -11.56
CA SER A 131 3.33 30.15 -11.90
C SER A 131 2.66 29.60 -10.65
N ARG A 132 1.34 29.44 -10.72
CA ARG A 132 0.54 28.84 -9.65
C ARG A 132 -0.30 27.74 -10.23
N ALA A 133 -0.37 26.63 -9.51
CA ALA A 133 -1.24 25.53 -9.86
C ALA A 133 -1.56 24.65 -8.63
N ILE A 134 -2.36 23.64 -8.86
CA ILE A 134 -2.62 22.55 -7.92
C ILE A 134 -2.05 21.26 -8.54
N THR A 135 -1.37 20.48 -7.74
CA THR A 135 -0.80 19.20 -8.18
C THR A 135 -0.85 18.17 -7.05
N PHE A 136 -0.43 16.97 -7.36
CA PHE A 136 -0.24 15.90 -6.37
C PHE A 136 1.26 15.70 -6.11
N VAL A 137 1.60 15.50 -4.84
CA VAL A 137 2.96 15.14 -4.40
C VAL A 137 2.85 13.93 -3.50
N GLY A 138 3.77 12.97 -3.61
CA GLY A 138 3.83 11.83 -2.71
C GLY A 138 3.98 12.29 -1.25
N ILE A 139 3.23 11.70 -0.34
CA ILE A 139 3.34 12.04 1.09
C ILE A 139 4.74 11.66 1.59
N ASP A 140 5.25 10.53 1.15
CA ASP A 140 6.59 10.07 1.51
C ASP A 140 7.68 11.01 0.97
N ASP A 141 7.51 11.58 -0.23
CA ASP A 141 8.44 12.58 -0.79
C ASP A 141 8.51 13.84 0.07
N LEU A 142 7.36 14.30 0.60
CA LEU A 142 7.30 15.45 1.50
C LEU A 142 7.94 15.20 2.87
N LEU A 143 7.96 13.94 3.31
CA LEU A 143 8.52 13.52 4.60
C LEU A 143 9.97 13.07 4.48
N ASP A 144 10.44 12.73 3.28
CA ASP A 144 11.81 12.28 3.04
C ASP A 144 12.77 13.48 3.06
N LYS A 145 13.70 13.43 3.99
CA LYS A 145 14.76 14.45 4.14
C LYS A 145 15.71 14.51 2.93
N THR A 146 15.81 13.43 2.15
CA THR A 146 16.68 13.35 0.96
C THR A 146 16.10 14.14 -0.21
N GLU A 147 14.78 14.28 -0.30
CA GLU A 147 14.07 15.03 -1.33
C GLU A 147 14.17 16.55 -1.19
N LYS A 148 14.84 17.03 -0.13
CA LYS A 148 15.12 18.45 0.12
C LYS A 148 13.88 19.35 0.19
N TYR A 149 12.75 18.81 0.64
CA TYR A 149 11.61 19.60 1.04
C TYR A 149 11.88 20.21 2.42
N GLU A 150 11.90 21.54 2.48
CA GLU A 150 12.06 22.28 3.73
C GLU A 150 10.69 22.74 4.24
N THR A 151 10.36 22.43 5.49
CA THR A 151 9.12 22.91 6.10
C THR A 151 9.23 24.40 6.36
N ILE A 152 8.22 25.15 5.91
CA ILE A 152 8.13 26.61 6.07
C ILE A 152 6.89 27.02 6.84
N THR A 153 6.83 28.27 7.27
CA THR A 153 5.66 28.82 7.92
C THR A 153 4.54 29.11 6.91
N ARG A 154 3.28 29.05 7.39
CA ARG A 154 2.13 29.46 6.57
C ARG A 154 2.24 30.93 6.15
N LYS A 155 2.86 31.78 6.99
CA LYS A 155 3.08 33.18 6.68
C LYS A 155 3.99 33.35 5.47
N GLU A 156 5.13 32.66 5.45
CA GLU A 156 6.08 32.67 4.33
C GLU A 156 5.42 32.20 3.02
N PHE A 157 4.66 31.09 3.06
CA PHE A 157 3.89 30.63 1.88
C PHE A 157 2.91 31.71 1.41
N THR A 158 2.17 32.32 2.34
CA THR A 158 1.14 33.32 2.01
C THR A 158 1.74 34.59 1.40
N GLU A 159 2.89 35.02 1.88
CA GLU A 159 3.63 36.15 1.33
C GLU A 159 4.02 35.89 -0.14
N GLN A 160 4.61 34.74 -0.43
CA GLN A 160 4.97 34.35 -1.79
C GLN A 160 3.74 34.17 -2.68
N TYR A 161 2.66 33.58 -2.16
CA TYR A 161 1.41 33.39 -2.90
C TYR A 161 0.75 34.75 -3.24
N ASN A 162 0.75 35.70 -2.33
CA ASN A 162 0.17 37.04 -2.54
C ASN A 162 1.03 37.90 -3.48
N SER A 163 2.35 37.82 -3.36
CA SER A 163 3.26 38.46 -4.29
C SER A 163 3.03 37.98 -5.72
N ALA A 164 2.91 36.64 -5.90
CA ALA A 164 2.59 36.07 -7.18
C ALA A 164 1.21 36.47 -7.72
N LYS A 165 0.22 36.65 -6.84
CA LYS A 165 -1.11 37.12 -7.20
C LYS A 165 -1.07 38.54 -7.73
N SER A 166 -0.36 39.42 -7.03
CA SER A 166 -0.17 40.82 -7.44
C SER A 166 0.47 40.93 -8.83
N SER A 167 1.54 40.18 -9.08
CA SER A 167 2.21 40.15 -10.38
C SER A 167 1.28 39.70 -11.52
N PHE A 168 0.38 38.74 -11.26
CA PHE A 168 -0.60 38.30 -12.25
C PHE A 168 -1.70 39.33 -12.52
N GLU A 169 -2.15 40.02 -11.49
CA GLU A 169 -3.16 41.09 -11.61
C GLU A 169 -2.58 42.29 -12.40
N ASP A 170 -1.32 42.65 -12.14
CA ASP A 170 -0.62 43.70 -12.86
C ASP A 170 -0.45 43.39 -14.35
N ILE A 171 -0.07 42.13 -14.66
CA ILE A 171 0.01 41.64 -16.05
C ILE A 171 -1.37 41.65 -16.74
N ALA A 172 -2.41 41.17 -16.03
CA ALA A 172 -3.76 41.20 -16.56
C ALA A 172 -4.27 42.61 -16.83
N ASP A 173 -3.92 43.58 -15.99
CA ASP A 173 -4.27 45.00 -16.19
C ASP A 173 -3.48 45.63 -17.32
N VAL A 174 -2.21 45.27 -17.51
CA VAL A 174 -1.45 45.66 -18.71
C VAL A 174 -2.10 45.12 -19.99
N PHE A 175 -2.50 43.87 -20.01
CA PHE A 175 -3.22 43.29 -21.16
C PHE A 175 -4.57 43.98 -21.37
N LYS A 176 -5.37 44.22 -20.36
CA LYS A 176 -6.65 44.94 -20.47
C LYS A 176 -6.46 46.32 -21.07
N ARG A 177 -5.44 47.06 -20.64
CA ARG A 177 -5.11 48.40 -21.17
C ARG A 177 -4.63 48.34 -22.62
N ALA A 178 -3.78 47.33 -22.94
CA ALA A 178 -3.28 47.16 -24.32
C ALA A 178 -4.39 46.82 -25.33
N PHE A 179 -5.42 46.06 -24.89
CA PHE A 179 -6.54 45.64 -25.73
C PHE A 179 -7.77 46.60 -25.63
N ALA A 180 -7.75 47.56 -24.73
CA ALA A 180 -8.84 48.56 -24.65
C ALA A 180 -8.80 49.61 -25.79
N TRP A 181 -7.80 49.54 -26.66
CA TRP A 181 -7.64 50.45 -27.83
C TRP A 181 -8.03 49.81 -29.15
N PHE A 182 -8.59 48.59 -29.10
CA PHE A 182 -9.19 47.91 -30.23
C PHE A 182 -10.68 47.64 -29.98
#